data_126ecb51d13d400039ea7da4fd010ccc
#
_entry.id   126ecb51d13d400039ea7da4fd010ccc
#
_cell.length_a   1.000
_cell.length_b   1.000
_cell.length_c   1.000
_cell.angle_alpha   90.00
_cell.angle_beta   90.00
_cell.angle_gamma   90.00
#
_symmetry.space_group_name_H-M   'P 1'
#
loop_
_entity.id
_entity.type
_entity.pdbx_description
1 polymer ?
#
loop_
_entity_poly.entity_id
_entity_poly.type
_entity_poly.pdbx_seq_one_letter_code
_entity_poly.pdbx_strand_id
1 'polypeptide(L)'
;LIRHYLFMPMVVTVMGALIGNVFGYTVFQKAFVSVYYSNYSLPTYKMLWNMDAFLETTIAPFIIMLAVNSFVLAKKLKISPLNFIRGELKQRGQKKVIKLPKKMRLFSKFRLRVLFQNVPSYLTMFLGIFLAGTLVVIGSMYGPLLEDYSNMVKESMISKYQYVMINQEETDNKNAEKFCLTTLETTEKKFMADDVSVYGISNDSKYINTSIPTGEVVVSSAMMNKFSLKVGDEVTLKKKYTDKTYLFKIAGDYKYDAAITVFMSRGDYLQMFNEDTDYFTGYFSNEKLNDLSDDDVAAVVTEKDFNKVVSQMQVTMLEFVKV
;
A
#
# COMPACT_ATOMS: atom_id res chain seq x y z
N LEU A 1 -29.36 27.97 31.72
CA LEU A 1 -28.84 26.63 31.93
C LEU A 1 -28.11 26.12 30.69
N ILE A 2 -28.70 26.01 29.52
CA ILE A 2 -28.07 25.53 28.28
C ILE A 2 -26.82 26.32 27.95
N ARG A 3 -26.86 27.67 28.02
CA ARG A 3 -25.70 28.53 27.75
C ARG A 3 -24.55 28.27 28.70
N HIS A 4 -24.80 27.98 29.98
CA HIS A 4 -23.79 27.68 30.96
C HIS A 4 -23.10 26.33 30.66
N TYR A 5 -23.86 25.29 30.32
CA TYR A 5 -23.30 23.97 29.99
C TYR A 5 -22.57 23.91 28.64
N LEU A 6 -22.88 24.83 27.70
CA LEU A 6 -22.19 24.94 26.41
C LEU A 6 -20.87 25.71 26.53
N PHE A 7 -20.71 26.57 27.53
CA PHE A 7 -19.55 27.43 27.66
C PHE A 7 -18.23 26.65 27.78
N MET A 8 -18.15 25.64 28.66
CA MET A 8 -16.95 24.84 28.83
C MET A 8 -16.54 24.05 27.57
N PRO A 9 -17.43 23.29 26.92
CA PRO A 9 -17.12 22.67 25.63
C PRO A 9 -16.67 23.67 24.55
N MET A 10 -17.27 24.87 24.49
CA MET A 10 -16.86 25.93 23.55
C MET A 10 -15.40 26.33 23.79
N VAL A 11 -15.04 26.65 25.03
CA VAL A 11 -13.66 27.06 25.38
C VAL A 11 -12.66 25.97 25.02
N VAL A 12 -12.96 24.71 25.39
CA VAL A 12 -12.07 23.56 25.09
C VAL A 12 -11.93 23.35 23.59
N THR A 13 -13.02 23.48 22.82
CA THR A 13 -12.97 23.29 21.35
C THR A 13 -12.15 24.40 20.67
N VAL A 14 -12.32 25.66 21.08
CA VAL A 14 -11.55 26.77 20.52
C VAL A 14 -10.07 26.63 20.87
N MET A 15 -9.74 26.33 22.12
CA MET A 15 -8.36 26.08 22.53
C MET A 15 -7.75 24.88 21.79
N GLY A 16 -8.50 23.79 21.68
CA GLY A 16 -8.08 22.61 20.94
C GLY A 16 -7.83 22.89 19.46
N ALA A 17 -8.71 23.67 18.81
CA ALA A 17 -8.55 24.06 17.42
C ALA A 17 -7.31 24.97 17.21
N LEU A 18 -7.06 25.92 18.11
CA LEU A 18 -5.88 26.78 18.03
C LEU A 18 -4.59 25.98 18.20
N ILE A 19 -4.53 25.12 19.24
CA ILE A 19 -3.37 24.26 19.46
C ILE A 19 -3.18 23.30 18.29
N GLY A 20 -4.27 22.67 17.81
CA GLY A 20 -4.24 21.77 16.67
C GLY A 20 -3.73 22.43 15.39
N ASN A 21 -4.15 23.67 15.11
CA ASN A 21 -3.65 24.43 13.97
C ASN A 21 -2.14 24.76 14.12
N VAL A 22 -1.68 25.16 15.30
CA VAL A 22 -0.24 25.40 15.54
C VAL A 22 0.56 24.14 15.28
N PHE A 23 0.16 22.99 15.83
CA PHE A 23 0.83 21.72 15.56
C PHE A 23 0.70 21.29 14.08
N GLY A 24 -0.47 21.50 13.45
CA GLY A 24 -0.71 21.22 12.05
C GLY A 24 0.28 21.92 11.14
N TYR A 25 0.43 23.23 11.32
CA TYR A 25 1.33 24.06 10.50
C TYR A 25 2.82 23.92 10.85
N THR A 26 3.19 23.48 12.05
CA THR A 26 4.60 23.38 12.46
C THR A 26 5.15 21.96 12.35
N VAL A 27 4.50 20.98 12.97
CA VAL A 27 5.00 19.61 13.10
C VAL A 27 4.47 18.73 11.97
N PHE A 28 3.14 18.65 11.85
CA PHE A 28 2.52 17.74 10.89
C PHE A 28 2.78 18.13 9.45
N GLN A 29 2.79 19.41 9.12
CA GLN A 29 3.11 19.87 7.78
C GLN A 29 4.51 19.43 7.34
N LYS A 30 5.52 19.54 8.22
CA LYS A 30 6.88 19.07 7.92
C LYS A 30 6.93 17.53 7.72
N ALA A 31 6.23 16.77 8.55
CA ALA A 31 6.17 15.33 8.41
C ALA A 31 5.53 14.90 7.08
N PHE A 32 4.39 15.50 6.70
CA PHE A 32 3.76 15.23 5.41
C PHE A 32 4.61 15.66 4.22
N VAL A 33 5.29 16.79 4.31
CA VAL A 33 6.23 17.25 3.26
C VAL A 33 7.33 16.20 3.05
N SER A 34 7.92 15.67 4.12
CA SER A 34 8.93 14.60 4.02
C SER A 34 8.43 13.40 3.26
N VAL A 35 7.20 12.95 3.52
CA VAL A 35 6.56 11.83 2.82
C VAL A 35 6.38 12.13 1.32
N TYR A 36 5.90 13.32 0.96
CA TYR A 36 5.72 13.68 -0.45
C TYR A 36 7.05 13.80 -1.19
N TYR A 37 8.06 14.41 -0.58
CA TYR A 37 9.39 14.58 -1.20
C TYR A 37 10.18 13.27 -1.33
N SER A 38 9.88 12.27 -0.50
CA SER A 38 10.47 10.94 -0.68
C SER A 38 9.91 10.17 -1.87
N ASN A 39 8.68 10.50 -2.30
CA ASN A 39 7.97 9.78 -3.36
C ASN A 39 7.91 10.54 -4.70
N TYR A 40 8.08 11.86 -4.68
CA TYR A 40 7.92 12.71 -5.87
C TYR A 40 9.06 13.72 -5.99
N SER A 41 9.52 13.96 -7.23
CA SER A 41 10.44 15.08 -7.53
C SER A 41 9.64 16.37 -7.55
N LEU A 42 9.50 17.02 -6.40
CA LEU A 42 8.75 18.26 -6.25
C LEU A 42 9.70 19.47 -6.19
N PRO A 43 9.26 20.68 -6.62
CA PRO A 43 10.02 21.89 -6.46
C PRO A 43 10.22 22.23 -4.98
N THR A 44 11.20 23.09 -4.68
CA THR A 44 11.56 23.45 -3.30
C THR A 44 10.34 23.85 -2.47
N TYR A 45 10.13 23.17 -1.35
CA TYR A 45 9.01 23.44 -0.44
C TYR A 45 9.12 24.83 0.19
N LYS A 46 8.01 25.56 0.10
CA LYS A 46 7.83 26.81 0.84
C LYS A 46 6.62 26.67 1.76
N MET A 47 6.83 26.94 3.03
CA MET A 47 5.76 26.94 4.03
C MET A 47 4.79 28.09 3.72
N LEU A 48 3.57 27.77 3.32
CA LEU A 48 2.52 28.75 3.06
C LEU A 48 1.41 28.60 4.09
N TRP A 49 1.01 29.74 4.66
CA TRP A 49 -0.18 29.81 5.48
C TRP A 49 -1.42 29.83 4.59
N ASN A 50 -2.32 28.87 4.78
CA ASN A 50 -3.59 28.85 4.08
C ASN A 50 -4.72 29.25 5.03
N MET A 51 -5.31 30.43 4.79
CA MET A 51 -6.37 30.98 5.64
C MET A 51 -7.66 30.19 5.53
N ASP A 52 -7.99 29.64 4.36
CA ASP A 52 -9.18 28.84 4.15
C ASP A 52 -9.10 27.54 4.94
N ALA A 53 -7.97 26.84 4.87
CA ALA A 53 -7.74 25.63 5.66
C ALA A 53 -7.79 25.92 7.17
N PHE A 54 -7.24 27.06 7.62
CA PHE A 54 -7.32 27.47 9.03
C PHE A 54 -8.77 27.72 9.47
N LEU A 55 -9.57 28.39 8.65
CA LEU A 55 -10.96 28.64 8.95
C LEU A 55 -11.78 27.34 8.97
N GLU A 56 -11.58 26.46 7.99
CA GLU A 56 -12.28 25.18 7.92
C GLU A 56 -11.94 24.29 9.14
N THR A 57 -10.67 24.16 9.49
CA THR A 57 -10.24 23.33 10.63
C THR A 57 -10.63 23.92 12.00
N THR A 58 -10.98 25.20 12.07
CA THR A 58 -11.47 25.85 13.29
C THR A 58 -12.99 25.87 13.35
N ILE A 59 -13.64 26.27 12.27
CA ILE A 59 -15.10 26.49 12.23
C ILE A 59 -15.87 25.16 12.17
N ALA A 60 -15.43 24.20 11.38
CA ALA A 60 -16.14 22.92 11.23
C ALA A 60 -16.23 22.13 12.56
N PRO A 61 -15.13 21.91 13.32
CA PRO A 61 -15.20 21.28 14.64
C PRO A 61 -16.08 22.05 15.62
N PHE A 62 -16.04 23.39 15.57
CA PHE A 62 -16.86 24.25 16.42
C PHE A 62 -18.36 24.09 16.14
N ILE A 63 -18.76 24.10 14.88
CA ILE A 63 -20.16 23.88 14.46
C ILE A 63 -20.63 22.49 14.87
N ILE A 64 -19.83 21.46 14.61
CA ILE A 64 -20.15 20.07 14.97
C ILE A 64 -20.34 19.96 16.49
N MET A 65 -19.40 20.51 17.28
CA MET A 65 -19.49 20.53 18.75
C MET A 65 -20.78 21.22 19.21
N LEU A 66 -21.09 22.37 18.64
CA LEU A 66 -22.25 23.18 19.03
C LEU A 66 -23.56 22.43 18.68
N ALA A 67 -23.65 21.83 17.50
CA ALA A 67 -24.79 21.04 17.07
C ALA A 67 -25.01 19.80 17.97
N VAL A 68 -23.97 19.02 18.20
CA VAL A 68 -24.04 17.78 19.00
C VAL A 68 -24.37 18.09 20.45
N ASN A 69 -23.67 19.03 21.07
CA ASN A 69 -23.93 19.37 22.47
C ASN A 69 -25.32 20.03 22.67
N SER A 70 -25.75 20.89 21.75
CA SER A 70 -27.09 21.50 21.82
C SER A 70 -28.18 20.42 21.70
N PHE A 71 -28.04 19.49 20.76
CA PHE A 71 -28.98 18.37 20.60
C PHE A 71 -29.02 17.48 21.86
N VAL A 72 -27.86 17.10 22.39
CA VAL A 72 -27.78 16.26 23.60
C VAL A 72 -28.37 16.98 24.82
N LEU A 73 -28.03 18.26 25.00
CA LEU A 73 -28.55 19.07 26.11
C LEU A 73 -30.06 19.31 26.00
N ALA A 74 -30.54 19.63 24.82
CA ALA A 74 -32.00 19.79 24.59
C ALA A 74 -32.74 18.49 24.93
N LYS A 75 -32.21 17.32 24.57
CA LYS A 75 -32.78 16.02 24.90
C LYS A 75 -32.70 15.70 26.40
N LYS A 76 -31.59 16.04 27.09
CA LYS A 76 -31.42 15.79 28.51
C LYS A 76 -32.21 16.77 29.40
N LEU A 77 -32.31 18.05 28.99
CA LEU A 77 -32.98 19.09 29.77
C LEU A 77 -34.53 19.09 29.59
N LYS A 78 -35.09 18.19 28.78
CA LYS A 78 -36.57 17.93 28.74
C LYS A 78 -37.11 17.30 30.03
N ILE A 79 -36.23 16.99 31.00
CA ILE A 79 -36.63 16.49 32.32
C ILE A 79 -37.23 17.67 33.11
N SER A 80 -38.41 17.49 33.71
CA SER A 80 -39.04 18.56 34.51
C SER A 80 -38.12 18.93 35.70
N PRO A 81 -38.05 20.21 36.09
CA PRO A 81 -37.24 20.66 37.23
C PRO A 81 -37.59 19.92 38.51
N LEU A 82 -38.87 19.54 38.68
CA LEU A 82 -39.39 18.82 39.84
C LEU A 82 -38.78 17.41 39.93
N ASN A 83 -38.70 16.67 38.81
CA ASN A 83 -38.09 15.35 38.74
C ASN A 83 -36.56 15.38 38.93
N PHE A 84 -35.92 16.47 38.53
CA PHE A 84 -34.52 16.72 38.77
C PHE A 84 -34.19 16.90 40.27
N ILE A 85 -35.00 17.76 40.95
CA ILE A 85 -34.82 17.99 42.41
C ILE A 85 -35.14 16.77 43.25
N ARG A 86 -36.15 15.96 42.83
CA ARG A 86 -36.50 14.70 43.49
C ARG A 86 -35.54 13.56 43.26
N GLY A 87 -34.47 13.76 42.44
CA GLY A 87 -33.59 12.70 42.09
C GLY A 87 -34.18 11.60 41.20
N GLU A 88 -35.40 11.80 40.75
CA GLU A 88 -36.10 10.93 39.78
C GLU A 88 -35.54 11.19 38.35
N LEU A 89 -34.21 11.02 38.24
CA LEU A 89 -33.59 10.81 36.96
C LEU A 89 -34.30 9.59 36.37
N LYS A 90 -34.96 9.78 35.21
CA LYS A 90 -35.70 8.77 34.44
C LYS A 90 -35.19 7.36 34.78
N GLN A 91 -35.97 6.61 35.58
CA GLN A 91 -35.58 5.24 35.91
C GLN A 91 -35.14 4.58 34.60
N ARG A 92 -33.87 4.24 34.50
CA ARG A 92 -33.38 3.42 33.40
C ARG A 92 -34.35 2.24 33.36
N GLY A 93 -35.26 2.28 32.31
CA GLY A 93 -36.38 1.33 32.25
C GLY A 93 -35.82 -0.05 32.61
N GLN A 94 -36.52 -0.73 33.50
CA GLN A 94 -36.01 -1.97 34.11
C GLN A 94 -35.33 -2.81 33.07
N LYS A 95 -34.00 -2.86 33.11
CA LYS A 95 -33.23 -3.67 32.17
C LYS A 95 -33.85 -5.04 32.19
N LYS A 96 -34.37 -5.55 31.11
CA LYS A 96 -35.01 -6.88 31.01
C LYS A 96 -34.18 -7.86 31.80
N VAL A 97 -34.78 -8.36 32.90
CA VAL A 97 -34.10 -9.33 33.77
C VAL A 97 -33.95 -10.61 32.96
N ILE A 98 -32.71 -10.93 32.59
CA ILE A 98 -32.41 -12.19 31.91
C ILE A 98 -32.70 -13.31 32.87
N LYS A 99 -33.65 -14.19 32.52
CA LYS A 99 -34.02 -15.37 33.30
C LYS A 99 -32.87 -16.39 33.22
N LEU A 100 -32.09 -16.48 34.27
CA LEU A 100 -31.00 -17.45 34.38
C LEU A 100 -31.52 -18.77 34.93
N PRO A 101 -30.94 -19.93 34.59
CA PRO A 101 -31.35 -21.25 35.05
C PRO A 101 -31.34 -21.35 36.58
N LYS A 102 -32.38 -22.00 37.16
CA LYS A 102 -32.54 -22.11 38.61
C LYS A 102 -31.43 -22.91 39.33
N LYS A 103 -30.78 -23.85 38.61
CA LYS A 103 -29.70 -24.73 39.13
C LYS A 103 -28.34 -24.06 39.29
N MET A 104 -28.11 -22.82 38.86
CA MET A 104 -26.82 -22.15 38.99
C MET A 104 -26.57 -21.65 40.41
N ARG A 105 -25.28 -21.70 40.88
CA ARG A 105 -24.84 -21.14 42.15
C ARG A 105 -25.10 -19.61 42.20
N LEU A 106 -25.44 -19.09 43.36
CA LEU A 106 -25.86 -17.71 43.59
C LEU A 106 -24.83 -16.69 43.08
N PHE A 107 -23.55 -16.90 43.36
CA PHE A 107 -22.45 -16.05 42.90
C PHE A 107 -22.29 -16.04 41.35
N SER A 108 -22.47 -17.20 40.72
CA SER A 108 -22.40 -17.29 39.25
C SER A 108 -23.58 -16.56 38.61
N LYS A 109 -24.76 -16.65 39.18
CA LYS A 109 -25.93 -15.86 38.72
C LYS A 109 -25.68 -14.36 38.84
N PHE A 110 -25.08 -13.91 39.95
CA PHE A 110 -24.76 -12.51 40.16
C PHE A 110 -23.75 -12.00 39.13
N ARG A 111 -22.65 -12.73 38.94
CA ARG A 111 -21.60 -12.39 37.94
C ARG A 111 -22.17 -12.28 36.50
N LEU A 112 -22.96 -13.28 36.09
CA LEU A 112 -23.60 -13.28 34.76
C LEU A 112 -24.59 -12.13 34.63
N ARG A 113 -25.36 -11.81 35.65
CA ARG A 113 -26.30 -10.69 35.61
C ARG A 113 -25.57 -9.37 35.48
N VAL A 114 -24.49 -9.14 36.21
CA VAL A 114 -23.66 -7.92 36.07
C VAL A 114 -23.04 -7.83 34.68
N LEU A 115 -22.54 -8.94 34.17
CA LEU A 115 -21.95 -9.03 32.84
C LEU A 115 -22.98 -8.64 31.77
N PHE A 116 -24.16 -9.26 31.74
CA PHE A 116 -25.20 -8.97 30.77
C PHE A 116 -25.81 -7.56 30.91
N GLN A 117 -25.81 -7.00 32.12
CA GLN A 117 -26.25 -5.62 32.30
C GLN A 117 -25.29 -4.58 31.76
N ASN A 118 -24.01 -4.92 31.64
CA ASN A 118 -22.92 -4.03 31.21
C ASN A 118 -22.32 -4.39 29.85
N VAL A 119 -22.98 -5.28 29.08
CA VAL A 119 -22.53 -5.67 27.72
C VAL A 119 -22.12 -4.48 26.84
N PRO A 120 -22.85 -3.36 26.76
CA PRO A 120 -22.41 -2.22 25.95
C PRO A 120 -21.05 -1.66 26.38
N SER A 121 -20.79 -1.56 27.69
CA SER A 121 -19.50 -1.08 28.21
C SER A 121 -18.37 -2.06 27.90
N TYR A 122 -18.60 -3.35 28.05
CA TYR A 122 -17.62 -4.38 27.70
C TYR A 122 -17.36 -4.42 26.19
N LEU A 123 -18.40 -4.25 25.37
CA LEU A 123 -18.24 -4.19 23.92
C LEU A 123 -17.40 -2.98 23.49
N THR A 124 -17.66 -1.81 24.08
CA THR A 124 -16.85 -0.61 23.80
C THR A 124 -15.39 -0.81 24.20
N MET A 125 -15.14 -1.40 25.38
CA MET A 125 -13.78 -1.71 25.86
C MET A 125 -13.11 -2.75 24.93
N PHE A 126 -13.84 -3.81 24.57
CA PHE A 126 -13.34 -4.83 23.65
C PHE A 126 -12.96 -4.22 22.28
N LEU A 127 -13.84 -3.39 21.69
CA LEU A 127 -13.55 -2.72 20.43
C LEU A 127 -12.33 -1.80 20.54
N GLY A 128 -12.20 -1.06 21.63
CA GLY A 128 -11.02 -0.21 21.87
C GLY A 128 -9.73 -1.00 21.92
N ILE A 129 -9.70 -2.10 22.72
CA ILE A 129 -8.52 -2.98 22.83
C ILE A 129 -8.24 -3.69 21.50
N PHE A 130 -9.29 -4.16 20.80
CA PHE A 130 -9.17 -4.82 19.51
C PHE A 130 -8.56 -3.89 18.46
N LEU A 131 -9.08 -2.66 18.34
CA LEU A 131 -8.55 -1.69 17.38
C LEU A 131 -7.11 -1.29 17.72
N ALA A 132 -6.82 -1.00 18.99
CA ALA A 132 -5.46 -0.69 19.42
C ALA A 132 -4.50 -1.86 19.17
N GLY A 133 -4.89 -3.09 19.50
CA GLY A 133 -4.10 -4.29 19.25
C GLY A 133 -3.86 -4.52 17.77
N THR A 134 -4.88 -4.33 16.93
CA THR A 134 -4.76 -4.44 15.47
C THR A 134 -3.75 -3.43 14.91
N LEU A 135 -3.80 -2.17 15.36
CA LEU A 135 -2.84 -1.15 14.93
C LEU A 135 -1.40 -1.49 15.35
N VAL A 136 -1.21 -1.98 16.57
CA VAL A 136 0.12 -2.42 17.05
C VAL A 136 0.65 -3.59 16.22
N VAL A 137 -0.20 -4.60 15.92
CA VAL A 137 0.19 -5.75 15.09
C VAL A 137 0.58 -5.30 13.69
N ILE A 138 -0.25 -4.48 13.03
CA ILE A 138 0.06 -3.95 11.69
C ILE A 138 1.38 -3.17 11.71
N GLY A 139 1.56 -2.29 12.69
CA GLY A 139 2.80 -1.50 12.81
C GLY A 139 4.04 -2.35 13.04
N SER A 140 3.94 -3.42 13.86
CA SER A 140 5.08 -4.30 14.14
C SER A 140 5.43 -5.25 12.99
N MET A 141 4.47 -5.62 12.15
CA MET A 141 4.70 -6.48 10.98
C MET A 141 5.40 -5.74 9.83
N TYR A 142 5.31 -4.42 9.80
CA TYR A 142 5.76 -3.64 8.64
C TYR A 142 7.27 -3.70 8.41
N GLY A 143 8.08 -3.62 9.47
CA GLY A 143 9.53 -3.70 9.38
C GLY A 143 10.01 -5.04 8.78
N PRO A 144 9.66 -6.19 9.38
CA PRO A 144 10.00 -7.51 8.83
C PRO A 144 9.50 -7.71 7.39
N LEU A 145 8.28 -7.25 7.06
CA LEU A 145 7.74 -7.38 5.71
C LEU A 145 8.58 -6.64 4.66
N LEU A 146 9.05 -5.43 4.98
CA LEU A 146 9.93 -4.67 4.08
C LEU A 146 11.32 -5.31 3.94
N GLU A 147 11.84 -5.89 5.01
CA GLU A 147 13.11 -6.62 4.97
C GLU A 147 13.00 -7.88 4.11
N ASP A 148 11.95 -8.67 4.31
CA ASP A 148 11.66 -9.85 3.48
C ASP A 148 11.48 -9.47 2.01
N TYR A 149 10.76 -8.39 1.72
CA TYR A 149 10.61 -7.87 0.36
C TYR A 149 11.96 -7.45 -0.24
N SER A 150 12.81 -6.75 0.51
CA SER A 150 14.14 -6.37 0.07
C SER A 150 14.99 -7.58 -0.27
N ASN A 151 14.96 -8.61 0.57
CA ASN A 151 15.72 -9.84 0.36
C ASN A 151 15.18 -10.61 -0.87
N MET A 152 13.87 -10.73 -1.00
CA MET A 152 13.21 -11.35 -2.15
C MET A 152 13.61 -10.68 -3.47
N VAL A 153 13.62 -9.35 -3.52
CA VAL A 153 14.04 -8.60 -4.71
C VAL A 153 15.50 -8.82 -5.03
N LYS A 154 16.41 -8.83 -4.02
CA LYS A 154 17.82 -9.11 -4.21
C LYS A 154 18.06 -10.52 -4.76
N GLU A 155 17.37 -11.52 -4.21
CA GLU A 155 17.45 -12.90 -4.68
C GLU A 155 16.91 -13.08 -6.10
N SER A 156 15.97 -12.21 -6.51
CA SER A 156 15.36 -12.22 -7.84
C SER A 156 16.17 -11.46 -8.89
N MET A 157 17.28 -10.82 -8.54
CA MET A 157 18.10 -10.11 -9.52
C MET A 157 18.71 -11.07 -10.54
N ILE A 158 18.46 -10.83 -11.83
CA ILE A 158 19.00 -11.64 -12.94
C ILE A 158 20.51 -11.45 -13.05
N SER A 159 21.01 -10.22 -12.93
CA SER A 159 22.42 -9.85 -13.00
C SER A 159 22.73 -8.68 -12.07
N LYS A 160 23.99 -8.43 -11.77
CA LYS A 160 24.41 -7.27 -10.94
C LYS A 160 24.10 -5.93 -11.60
N TYR A 161 24.17 -5.88 -12.93
CA TYR A 161 23.87 -4.72 -13.76
C TYR A 161 22.96 -5.17 -14.89
N GLN A 162 21.84 -4.49 -15.04
CA GLN A 162 20.96 -4.65 -16.18
C GLN A 162 20.91 -3.31 -16.91
N TYR A 163 21.53 -3.27 -18.09
CA TYR A 163 21.58 -2.08 -18.94
C TYR A 163 20.37 -2.09 -19.88
N VAL A 164 19.59 -1.03 -19.85
CA VAL A 164 18.53 -0.79 -20.83
C VAL A 164 19.02 0.30 -21.77
N MET A 165 19.06 0.00 -23.06
CA MET A 165 19.64 0.88 -24.07
C MET A 165 18.59 1.76 -24.73
N ILE A 166 18.97 2.98 -25.12
CA ILE A 166 18.18 3.86 -26.00
C ILE A 166 18.48 3.49 -27.44
N ASN A 167 19.78 3.47 -27.77
CA ASN A 167 20.29 3.05 -29.06
C ASN A 167 21.11 1.76 -28.88
N GLN A 168 21.14 0.95 -29.93
CA GLN A 168 21.92 -0.29 -29.92
C GLN A 168 23.41 0.04 -30.08
N GLU A 169 24.15 -0.09 -29.01
CA GLU A 169 25.61 0.04 -29.00
C GLU A 169 26.21 -1.30 -28.55
N GLU A 170 27.23 -1.76 -29.29
CA GLU A 170 27.91 -3.03 -28.97
C GLU A 170 28.95 -2.83 -27.88
N THR A 171 29.02 -3.78 -26.96
CA THR A 171 30.06 -3.82 -25.90
C THR A 171 31.15 -4.85 -26.24
N ASP A 172 32.38 -4.52 -25.89
CA ASP A 172 33.52 -5.43 -26.03
C ASP A 172 33.54 -6.53 -24.94
N ASN A 173 32.66 -6.41 -23.93
CA ASN A 173 32.59 -7.37 -22.81
C ASN A 173 31.89 -8.66 -23.22
N LYS A 174 32.68 -9.74 -23.42
CA LYS A 174 32.17 -11.08 -23.80
C LYS A 174 31.27 -11.75 -22.75
N ASN A 175 31.24 -11.24 -21.51
CA ASN A 175 30.41 -11.75 -20.44
C ASN A 175 29.06 -11.06 -20.40
N ALA A 176 28.89 -9.95 -21.11
CA ALA A 176 27.59 -9.29 -21.26
C ALA A 176 26.72 -10.11 -22.20
N GLU A 177 25.45 -10.31 -21.82
CA GLU A 177 24.47 -11.06 -22.58
C GLU A 177 23.37 -10.14 -23.07
N LYS A 178 23.13 -10.12 -24.37
CA LYS A 178 22.06 -9.35 -24.99
C LYS A 178 20.68 -9.89 -24.63
N PHE A 179 19.76 -9.01 -24.34
CA PHE A 179 18.36 -9.35 -24.20
C PHE A 179 17.46 -8.39 -25.01
N CYS A 180 16.28 -8.86 -25.35
CA CYS A 180 15.21 -8.02 -25.87
C CYS A 180 14.19 -7.80 -24.77
N LEU A 181 13.61 -6.61 -24.67
CA LEU A 181 12.59 -6.27 -23.68
C LEU A 181 11.48 -5.43 -24.31
N THR A 182 10.25 -5.82 -24.06
CA THR A 182 9.07 -4.98 -24.32
C THR A 182 8.11 -5.05 -23.15
N THR A 183 7.24 -4.07 -23.02
CA THR A 183 6.20 -4.04 -22.01
C THR A 183 4.84 -4.19 -22.68
N LEU A 184 4.08 -5.17 -22.24
CA LEU A 184 2.70 -5.39 -22.63
C LEU A 184 1.78 -5.17 -21.44
N GLU A 185 0.47 -5.14 -21.67
CA GLU A 185 -0.57 -5.02 -20.64
C GLU A 185 -1.45 -6.26 -20.61
N THR A 186 -1.95 -6.59 -19.42
CA THR A 186 -2.97 -7.65 -19.28
C THR A 186 -4.30 -7.19 -19.89
N THR A 187 -5.03 -8.13 -20.49
CA THR A 187 -6.34 -7.90 -21.13
C THR A 187 -7.51 -8.20 -20.19
N GLU A 188 -7.29 -8.81 -19.05
CA GLU A 188 -8.35 -9.24 -18.15
C GLU A 188 -9.06 -8.07 -17.47
N LYS A 189 -10.38 -7.99 -17.66
CA LYS A 189 -11.24 -6.97 -17.03
C LYS A 189 -11.35 -7.09 -15.50
N LYS A 190 -10.93 -8.19 -14.92
CA LYS A 190 -11.06 -8.50 -13.48
C LYS A 190 -10.03 -7.73 -12.64
N PHE A 191 -8.90 -7.37 -13.23
CA PHE A 191 -7.82 -6.62 -12.60
C PHE A 191 -7.64 -5.30 -13.36
N MET A 192 -7.14 -4.27 -12.68
CA MET A 192 -6.61 -3.09 -13.39
C MET A 192 -5.51 -3.61 -14.33
N ALA A 193 -5.40 -3.02 -15.53
CA ALA A 193 -4.36 -3.42 -16.47
C ALA A 193 -2.98 -3.34 -15.80
N ASP A 194 -2.30 -4.47 -15.74
CA ASP A 194 -0.97 -4.58 -15.18
C ASP A 194 0.05 -4.59 -16.31
N ASP A 195 1.17 -3.91 -16.10
CA ASP A 195 2.32 -3.98 -16.99
C ASP A 195 3.04 -5.33 -16.83
N VAL A 196 3.27 -5.99 -17.94
CA VAL A 196 3.99 -7.26 -18.02
C VAL A 196 5.25 -7.06 -18.85
N SER A 197 6.40 -7.31 -18.25
CA SER A 197 7.68 -7.28 -18.97
C SER A 197 7.86 -8.57 -19.77
N VAL A 198 8.14 -8.47 -21.06
CA VAL A 198 8.41 -9.62 -21.92
C VAL A 198 9.88 -9.59 -22.33
N TYR A 199 10.64 -10.57 -21.86
CA TYR A 199 12.06 -10.73 -22.17
C TYR A 199 12.26 -11.78 -23.26
N GLY A 200 13.01 -11.40 -24.31
CA GLY A 200 13.60 -12.33 -25.27
C GLY A 200 15.04 -12.62 -24.86
N ILE A 201 15.32 -13.82 -24.42
CA ILE A 201 16.64 -14.25 -23.90
C ILE A 201 17.31 -15.32 -24.76
N SER A 202 18.62 -15.42 -24.67
CA SER A 202 19.36 -16.50 -25.33
C SER A 202 18.95 -17.87 -24.77
N ASN A 203 18.88 -18.89 -25.62
CA ASN A 203 18.59 -20.26 -25.17
C ASN A 203 19.66 -20.81 -24.23
N ASP A 204 20.90 -20.34 -24.37
CA ASP A 204 22.04 -20.71 -23.53
C ASP A 204 22.41 -19.58 -22.56
N SER A 205 21.38 -18.90 -22.00
CA SER A 205 21.60 -17.78 -21.10
C SER A 205 22.43 -18.17 -19.89
N LYS A 206 23.47 -17.36 -19.60
CA LYS A 206 24.31 -17.51 -18.41
C LYS A 206 23.65 -16.98 -17.14
N TYR A 207 22.63 -16.12 -17.30
CA TYR A 207 21.96 -15.38 -16.23
C TYR A 207 20.61 -15.97 -15.85
N ILE A 208 19.89 -16.55 -16.82
CA ILE A 208 18.57 -17.14 -16.61
C ILE A 208 18.66 -18.63 -16.95
N ASN A 209 18.82 -19.44 -15.92
CA ASN A 209 18.94 -20.89 -16.09
C ASN A 209 17.56 -21.52 -16.17
N THR A 210 16.92 -21.41 -17.35
CA THR A 210 15.64 -22.07 -17.64
C THR A 210 15.63 -22.56 -19.09
N SER A 211 14.98 -23.67 -19.32
CA SER A 211 14.76 -24.19 -20.68
C SER A 211 13.43 -23.69 -21.20
N ILE A 212 13.46 -22.94 -22.28
CA ILE A 212 12.26 -22.40 -22.93
C ILE A 212 12.00 -23.16 -24.22
N PRO A 213 10.90 -23.94 -24.31
CA PRO A 213 10.54 -24.60 -25.55
C PRO A 213 10.19 -23.58 -26.65
N THR A 214 10.52 -23.91 -27.91
CA THR A 214 10.22 -23.06 -29.05
C THR A 214 8.69 -22.83 -29.17
N GLY A 215 8.30 -21.57 -29.32
CA GLY A 215 6.89 -21.16 -29.44
C GLY A 215 6.12 -21.13 -28.11
N GLU A 216 6.74 -21.47 -26.99
CA GLU A 216 6.15 -21.38 -25.65
C GLU A 216 6.94 -20.39 -24.77
N VAL A 217 6.41 -20.09 -23.59
CA VAL A 217 7.03 -19.12 -22.67
C VAL A 217 7.14 -19.68 -21.25
N VAL A 218 8.10 -19.17 -20.52
CA VAL A 218 8.22 -19.36 -19.09
C VAL A 218 7.83 -18.06 -18.40
N VAL A 219 7.01 -18.11 -17.36
CA VAL A 219 6.52 -16.92 -16.66
C VAL A 219 7.14 -16.82 -15.28
N SER A 220 7.21 -15.61 -14.73
CA SER A 220 7.70 -15.38 -13.39
C SER A 220 6.80 -16.00 -12.33
N SER A 221 7.37 -16.46 -11.20
CA SER A 221 6.61 -16.90 -10.02
C SER A 221 5.63 -15.82 -9.53
N ALA A 222 6.00 -14.54 -9.62
CA ALA A 222 5.11 -13.42 -9.32
C ALA A 222 3.86 -13.43 -10.22
N MET A 223 4.03 -13.67 -11.53
CA MET A 223 2.93 -13.73 -12.48
C MET A 223 2.01 -14.95 -12.22
N MET A 224 2.60 -16.12 -12.00
CA MET A 224 1.87 -17.36 -11.67
C MET A 224 0.98 -17.17 -10.44
N ASN A 225 1.57 -16.61 -9.37
CA ASN A 225 0.87 -16.39 -8.10
C ASN A 225 -0.22 -15.34 -8.21
N LYS A 226 0.06 -14.20 -8.84
CA LYS A 226 -0.88 -13.08 -8.95
C LYS A 226 -2.13 -13.44 -9.73
N PHE A 227 -1.97 -14.13 -10.85
CA PHE A 227 -3.08 -14.49 -11.74
C PHE A 227 -3.58 -15.92 -11.55
N SER A 228 -2.99 -16.67 -10.58
CA SER A 228 -3.32 -18.08 -10.30
C SER A 228 -3.21 -18.96 -11.55
N LEU A 229 -2.18 -18.72 -12.36
CA LEU A 229 -1.89 -19.45 -13.61
C LEU A 229 -1.27 -20.81 -13.31
N LYS A 230 -1.37 -21.71 -14.31
CA LYS A 230 -0.78 -23.04 -14.29
C LYS A 230 -0.02 -23.31 -15.58
N VAL A 231 0.92 -24.24 -15.53
CA VAL A 231 1.60 -24.74 -16.72
C VAL A 231 0.57 -25.32 -17.68
N GLY A 232 0.63 -24.92 -18.94
CA GLY A 232 -0.32 -25.26 -20.00
C GLY A 232 -1.41 -24.23 -20.25
N ASP A 233 -1.57 -23.23 -19.37
CA ASP A 233 -2.53 -22.14 -19.57
C ASP A 233 -2.05 -21.19 -20.69
N GLU A 234 -3.01 -20.48 -21.27
CA GLU A 234 -2.75 -19.45 -22.28
C GLU A 234 -3.06 -18.07 -21.70
N VAL A 235 -2.16 -17.12 -21.95
CA VAL A 235 -2.30 -15.72 -21.50
C VAL A 235 -2.27 -14.81 -22.71
N THR A 236 -3.28 -13.94 -22.83
CA THR A 236 -3.32 -12.88 -23.85
C THR A 236 -2.88 -11.58 -23.26
N LEU A 237 -1.85 -10.98 -23.85
CA LEU A 237 -1.35 -9.66 -23.50
C LEU A 237 -1.56 -8.68 -24.66
N LYS A 238 -1.74 -7.40 -24.34
CA LYS A 238 -2.01 -6.34 -25.29
C LYS A 238 -0.84 -5.36 -25.32
N LYS A 239 -0.50 -4.85 -26.52
CA LYS A 239 0.47 -3.75 -26.64
C LYS A 239 -0.19 -2.44 -26.24
N LYS A 240 0.46 -1.64 -25.38
CA LYS A 240 -0.02 -0.31 -24.96
C LYS A 240 -0.36 0.57 -26.16
N TYR A 241 -1.46 1.29 -26.03
CA TYR A 241 -1.94 2.27 -27.03
C TYR A 241 -2.25 1.67 -28.42
N THR A 242 -2.38 0.35 -28.54
CA THR A 242 -2.74 -0.33 -29.78
C THR A 242 -3.74 -1.43 -29.50
N ASP A 243 -4.42 -1.94 -30.55
CA ASP A 243 -5.32 -3.10 -30.43
C ASP A 243 -4.61 -4.43 -30.69
N LYS A 244 -3.27 -4.41 -30.85
CA LYS A 244 -2.49 -5.61 -31.11
C LYS A 244 -2.37 -6.46 -29.85
N THR A 245 -2.80 -7.72 -29.93
CA THR A 245 -2.74 -8.70 -28.86
C THR A 245 -1.79 -9.83 -29.23
N TYR A 246 -1.18 -10.42 -28.20
CA TYR A 246 -0.26 -11.53 -28.33
C TYR A 246 -0.72 -12.65 -27.40
N LEU A 247 -0.73 -13.88 -27.89
CA LEU A 247 -1.08 -15.08 -27.14
C LEU A 247 0.20 -15.80 -26.72
N PHE A 248 0.32 -16.12 -25.44
CA PHE A 248 1.44 -16.83 -24.86
C PHE A 248 0.96 -18.12 -24.22
N LYS A 249 1.56 -19.26 -24.57
CA LYS A 249 1.32 -20.54 -23.94
C LYS A 249 2.41 -20.81 -22.90
N ILE A 250 2.01 -21.09 -21.67
CA ILE A 250 2.90 -21.26 -20.53
C ILE A 250 3.47 -22.66 -20.49
N ALA A 251 4.79 -22.80 -20.67
CA ALA A 251 5.52 -24.06 -20.56
C ALA A 251 6.02 -24.35 -19.14
N GLY A 252 6.24 -23.30 -18.35
CA GLY A 252 6.80 -23.42 -17.00
C GLY A 252 6.83 -22.11 -16.25
N ASP A 253 7.37 -22.17 -15.04
CA ASP A 253 7.64 -21.00 -14.21
C ASP A 253 9.13 -20.85 -13.92
N TYR A 254 9.54 -19.62 -13.69
CA TYR A 254 10.89 -19.25 -13.26
C TYR A 254 10.78 -18.46 -11.95
N LYS A 255 11.62 -18.84 -10.95
CA LYS A 255 11.63 -18.15 -9.64
C LYS A 255 12.11 -16.71 -9.82
N TYR A 256 11.19 -15.83 -10.11
CA TYR A 256 11.40 -14.40 -10.26
C TYR A 256 10.22 -13.64 -9.66
N ASP A 257 10.41 -13.16 -8.42
CA ASP A 257 9.34 -12.55 -7.64
C ASP A 257 9.37 -11.01 -7.70
N ALA A 258 10.39 -10.43 -8.36
CA ALA A 258 10.56 -8.98 -8.44
C ALA A 258 9.54 -8.28 -9.35
N ALA A 259 9.06 -8.96 -10.40
CA ALA A 259 8.13 -8.37 -11.36
C ALA A 259 7.27 -9.42 -12.09
N ILE A 260 6.16 -8.95 -12.65
CA ILE A 260 5.29 -9.73 -13.53
C ILE A 260 5.98 -9.82 -14.89
N THR A 261 6.49 -11.01 -15.22
CA THR A 261 7.41 -11.16 -16.36
C THR A 261 7.13 -12.42 -17.14
N VAL A 262 7.29 -12.34 -18.46
CA VAL A 262 7.29 -13.42 -19.41
C VAL A 262 8.70 -13.55 -20.00
N PHE A 263 9.26 -14.75 -20.01
CA PHE A 263 10.53 -15.09 -20.64
C PHE A 263 10.27 -15.98 -21.84
N MET A 264 10.83 -15.63 -22.98
CA MET A 264 10.74 -16.39 -24.22
C MET A 264 12.10 -16.47 -24.90
N SER A 265 12.25 -17.40 -25.86
CA SER A 265 13.47 -17.45 -26.65
C SER A 265 13.66 -16.16 -27.44
N ARG A 266 14.91 -15.70 -27.58
CA ARG A 266 15.18 -14.51 -28.39
C ARG A 266 14.69 -14.67 -29.84
N GLY A 267 14.82 -15.87 -30.39
CA GLY A 267 14.35 -16.14 -31.75
C GLY A 267 12.82 -15.98 -31.90
N ASP A 268 12.07 -16.53 -30.97
CA ASP A 268 10.60 -16.40 -30.96
C ASP A 268 10.18 -14.93 -30.69
N TYR A 269 10.93 -14.22 -29.85
CA TYR A 269 10.70 -12.78 -29.59
C TYR A 269 10.84 -11.96 -30.87
N LEU A 270 11.97 -12.10 -31.58
CA LEU A 270 12.24 -11.37 -32.81
C LEU A 270 11.18 -11.64 -33.88
N GLN A 271 10.76 -12.90 -34.01
CA GLN A 271 9.71 -13.28 -34.94
C GLN A 271 8.34 -12.70 -34.53
N MET A 272 7.97 -12.78 -33.25
CA MET A 272 6.66 -12.34 -32.76
C MET A 272 6.49 -10.83 -32.86
N PHE A 273 7.54 -10.07 -32.56
CA PHE A 273 7.51 -8.61 -32.60
C PHE A 273 7.95 -8.00 -33.94
N ASN A 274 8.38 -8.85 -34.88
CA ASN A 274 8.86 -8.49 -36.21
C ASN A 274 10.08 -7.53 -36.14
N GLU A 275 11.06 -7.93 -35.33
CA GLU A 275 12.32 -7.23 -35.16
C GLU A 275 13.44 -7.91 -35.96
N ASP A 276 14.51 -7.14 -36.26
CA ASP A 276 15.68 -7.65 -36.97
C ASP A 276 16.47 -8.66 -36.13
N THR A 277 17.24 -9.54 -36.80
CA THR A 277 18.02 -10.59 -36.14
C THR A 277 19.04 -10.08 -35.13
N ASP A 278 19.57 -8.89 -35.36
CA ASP A 278 20.57 -8.25 -34.50
C ASP A 278 19.94 -7.36 -33.42
N TYR A 279 18.61 -7.21 -33.42
CA TYR A 279 17.89 -6.37 -32.48
C TYR A 279 18.09 -6.84 -31.03
N PHE A 280 18.38 -5.88 -30.16
CA PHE A 280 18.40 -6.06 -28.70
C PHE A 280 18.06 -4.73 -28.01
N THR A 281 17.62 -4.80 -26.77
CA THR A 281 17.25 -3.63 -25.95
C THR A 281 18.17 -3.42 -24.77
N GLY A 282 19.07 -4.33 -24.49
CA GLY A 282 19.98 -4.16 -23.37
C GLY A 282 20.91 -5.36 -23.12
N TYR A 283 21.63 -5.25 -22.00
CA TYR A 283 22.60 -6.24 -21.56
C TYR A 283 22.39 -6.64 -20.11
N PHE A 284 22.49 -7.95 -19.83
CA PHE A 284 22.77 -8.48 -18.50
C PHE A 284 24.27 -8.59 -18.30
N SER A 285 24.78 -8.05 -17.19
CA SER A 285 26.21 -8.15 -16.86
C SER A 285 26.43 -8.23 -15.35
N ASN A 286 27.41 -9.01 -14.93
CA ASN A 286 27.91 -9.00 -13.55
C ASN A 286 29.09 -8.03 -13.33
N GLU A 287 29.58 -7.42 -14.41
CA GLU A 287 30.62 -6.43 -14.44
C GLU A 287 30.09 -5.09 -14.96
N LYS A 288 30.67 -4.00 -14.51
CA LYS A 288 30.29 -2.69 -15.02
C LYS A 288 30.81 -2.53 -16.44
N LEU A 289 29.92 -2.21 -17.38
CA LEU A 289 30.28 -1.86 -18.77
C LEU A 289 30.68 -0.40 -18.81
N ASN A 290 31.98 -0.14 -19.10
CA ASN A 290 32.51 1.24 -19.14
C ASN A 290 32.74 1.73 -20.58
N ASP A 291 32.51 0.88 -21.54
CA ASP A 291 32.68 1.10 -22.98
C ASP A 291 31.38 1.59 -23.67
N LEU A 292 30.26 1.54 -22.96
CA LEU A 292 28.99 2.09 -23.45
C LEU A 292 28.89 3.59 -23.18
N SER A 293 28.38 4.34 -24.15
CA SER A 293 28.10 5.76 -24.00
C SER A 293 26.92 6.01 -23.05
N ASP A 294 27.08 6.96 -22.11
CA ASP A 294 25.97 7.36 -21.21
C ASP A 294 24.77 7.91 -21.97
N ASP A 295 24.96 8.44 -23.19
CA ASP A 295 23.88 8.98 -24.06
C ASP A 295 23.03 7.85 -24.67
N ASP A 296 23.58 6.65 -24.82
CA ASP A 296 22.91 5.49 -25.42
C ASP A 296 22.29 4.55 -24.37
N VAL A 297 22.54 4.80 -23.08
CA VAL A 297 21.98 4.04 -21.96
C VAL A 297 20.77 4.76 -21.36
N ALA A 298 19.59 4.15 -21.49
CA ALA A 298 18.35 4.67 -20.87
C ALA A 298 18.37 4.55 -19.34
N ALA A 299 18.81 3.39 -18.85
CA ALA A 299 18.88 3.10 -17.42
C ALA A 299 19.86 1.96 -17.14
N VAL A 300 20.48 2.01 -15.97
CA VAL A 300 21.24 0.89 -15.41
C VAL A 300 20.57 0.48 -14.11
N VAL A 301 19.94 -0.69 -14.11
CA VAL A 301 19.27 -1.22 -12.94
C VAL A 301 20.26 -2.03 -12.11
N THR A 302 20.41 -1.63 -10.87
CA THR A 302 21.36 -2.24 -9.91
C THR A 302 20.65 -2.58 -8.59
N GLU A 303 21.30 -3.37 -7.72
CA GLU A 303 20.79 -3.64 -6.37
C GLU A 303 20.50 -2.35 -5.58
N LYS A 304 21.30 -1.28 -5.81
CA LYS A 304 21.07 0.01 -5.13
C LYS A 304 19.75 0.66 -5.53
N ASP A 305 19.31 0.47 -6.78
CA ASP A 305 18.07 1.06 -7.27
C ASP A 305 16.85 0.37 -6.66
N PHE A 306 16.90 -0.95 -6.53
CA PHE A 306 15.88 -1.71 -5.80
C PHE A 306 15.86 -1.33 -4.31
N ASN A 307 17.02 -1.25 -3.66
CA ASN A 307 17.11 -0.82 -2.25
C ASN A 307 16.61 0.61 -2.05
N LYS A 308 16.74 1.48 -3.05
CA LYS A 308 16.21 2.85 -3.00
C LYS A 308 14.69 2.85 -2.90
N VAL A 309 14.00 2.03 -3.67
CA VAL A 309 12.54 1.88 -3.60
C VAL A 309 12.10 1.39 -2.20
N VAL A 310 12.77 0.36 -1.68
CA VAL A 310 12.51 -0.17 -0.33
C VAL A 310 12.77 0.91 0.73
N SER A 311 13.88 1.65 0.61
CA SER A 311 14.21 2.74 1.53
C SER A 311 13.17 3.86 1.50
N GLN A 312 12.65 4.21 0.33
CA GLN A 312 11.58 5.19 0.18
C GLN A 312 10.29 4.73 0.88
N MET A 313 9.94 3.45 0.73
CA MET A 313 8.79 2.86 1.43
C MET A 313 9.01 2.89 2.95
N GLN A 314 10.22 2.55 3.44
CA GLN A 314 10.56 2.61 4.86
C GLN A 314 10.46 4.02 5.42
N VAL A 315 11.02 5.02 4.74
CA VAL A 315 10.94 6.42 5.17
C VAL A 315 9.51 6.89 5.24
N THR A 316 8.71 6.62 4.22
CA THR A 316 7.28 6.99 4.18
C THR A 316 6.52 6.43 5.38
N MET A 317 6.75 5.15 5.70
CA MET A 317 6.03 4.49 6.81
C MET A 317 6.56 4.86 8.19
N LEU A 318 7.87 5.04 8.34
CA LEU A 318 8.46 5.48 9.61
C LEU A 318 7.98 6.88 10.01
N GLU A 319 7.74 7.76 9.06
CA GLU A 319 7.15 9.08 9.35
C GLU A 319 5.70 8.95 9.85
N PHE A 320 4.91 8.02 9.32
CA PHE A 320 3.56 7.74 9.85
C PHE A 320 3.56 7.11 11.25
N VAL A 321 4.58 6.30 11.58
CA VAL A 321 4.68 5.64 12.90
C VAL A 321 5.22 6.59 13.97
N LYS A 322 6.00 7.62 13.59
CA LYS A 322 6.55 8.62 14.52
C LYS A 322 5.53 9.68 14.95
N VAL A 323 4.41 9.82 14.25
CA VAL A 323 3.28 10.72 14.55
C VAL A 323 2.24 10.02 15.40
#